data_eed1233782f4191143b4bd482c23e6a2
#
_entry.id   eed1233782f4191143b4bd482c23e6a2
#
_cell.length_a   1.000
_cell.length_b   1.000
_cell.length_c   1.000
_cell.angle_alpha   90.00
_cell.angle_beta   90.00
_cell.angle_gamma   90.00
#
_symmetry.space_group_name_H-M   'P 1'
#
loop_
_entity.id
_entity.type
_entity.pdbx_description
1 polymer ?
#
loop_
_entity_poly.entity_id
_entity_poly.type
_entity_poly.pdbx_seq_one_letter_code
_entity_poly.pdbx_strand_id
1 'polypeptide(L)'
;MKFIDVNNGNASSGENVITYKKNDGRNQKWIVLKDGNGYRIVSAMNQNLSLDMYTGNVVENQNIDIYQNNDRGAQNWCFITWSPLDSLTKIMGKTTTSVDQMVRYYNSVRKDYDTYSFKDGKQYNGVLSKGGAKNIREFAQIFYEEAQAEGIRAEVAFAQTMKETGFLKFGGQVKPNQYNFAGLGALTGGESGASFKDVRTGIRAQIQHLKAYASLNPLVNPCVDPRFNLVSPRGSAQYVEWLGQKENPNGKGWATSEKYGYSLLDYINTLLSK
;
A
#
# COMPACT_ATOMS: atom_id res chain seq x y z
N MET A 1 12.14 -8.88 22.29
CA MET A 1 10.73 -9.29 22.37
C MET A 1 10.12 -8.71 23.63
N LYS A 2 8.87 -8.22 23.57
CA LYS A 2 8.08 -7.73 24.73
C LYS A 2 6.98 -8.73 25.05
N PHE A 3 6.58 -8.77 26.31
CA PHE A 3 5.53 -9.66 26.81
C PHE A 3 4.43 -8.83 27.47
N ILE A 4 3.21 -9.31 27.44
CA ILE A 4 2.08 -8.75 28.20
C ILE A 4 2.33 -9.04 29.67
N ASP A 5 2.33 -8.02 30.51
CA ASP A 5 2.80 -8.05 31.89
C ASP A 5 1.84 -7.30 32.79
N VAL A 6 1.44 -7.90 33.90
CA VAL A 6 0.69 -7.18 34.92
C VAL A 6 1.68 -6.31 35.70
N ASN A 7 1.46 -5.02 35.66
CA ASN A 7 2.36 -4.02 36.22
C ASN A 7 2.71 -4.34 37.68
N ASN A 8 3.99 -4.21 38.01
CA ASN A 8 4.53 -4.50 39.35
C ASN A 8 4.24 -5.90 39.90
N GLY A 9 3.67 -6.83 39.12
CA GLY A 9 3.30 -8.17 39.61
C GLY A 9 2.21 -8.17 40.65
N ASN A 10 1.37 -7.16 40.69
CA ASN A 10 0.29 -7.03 41.66
C ASN A 10 -1.00 -7.70 41.12
N ALA A 11 -1.50 -8.72 41.85
CA ALA A 11 -2.69 -9.49 41.44
C ALA A 11 -3.99 -8.89 42.00
N SER A 12 -4.17 -7.58 41.89
CA SER A 12 -5.38 -6.86 42.35
C SER A 12 -6.26 -6.45 41.14
N SER A 13 -7.57 -6.40 41.35
CA SER A 13 -8.52 -5.92 40.34
C SER A 13 -8.26 -4.45 39.99
N GLY A 14 -8.21 -4.12 38.69
CA GLY A 14 -7.89 -2.78 38.20
C GLY A 14 -6.39 -2.51 38.02
N GLU A 15 -5.53 -3.53 38.23
CA GLU A 15 -4.09 -3.36 38.01
C GLU A 15 -3.78 -3.30 36.51
N ASN A 16 -2.97 -2.33 36.17
CA ASN A 16 -2.64 -2.03 34.77
C ASN A 16 -1.85 -3.15 34.09
N VAL A 17 -2.10 -3.38 32.82
CA VAL A 17 -1.34 -4.31 31.97
C VAL A 17 -0.46 -3.51 31.03
N ILE A 18 0.82 -3.86 31.00
CA ILE A 18 1.86 -3.18 30.22
C ILE A 18 2.59 -4.15 29.29
N THR A 19 3.44 -3.64 28.45
CA THR A 19 4.43 -4.44 27.72
C THR A 19 5.80 -4.34 28.40
N TYR A 20 6.37 -5.47 28.83
CA TYR A 20 7.64 -5.52 29.54
C TYR A 20 8.61 -6.54 28.93
N LYS A 21 9.90 -6.45 29.26
CA LYS A 21 10.88 -7.49 28.91
C LYS A 21 10.54 -8.80 29.60
N LYS A 22 10.95 -9.93 29.02
CA LYS A 22 10.77 -11.25 29.64
C LYS A 22 11.37 -11.27 31.04
N ASN A 23 10.61 -11.75 32.04
CA ASN A 23 11.05 -11.90 33.40
C ASN A 23 10.74 -13.28 34.00
N ASP A 24 10.13 -14.18 33.22
CA ASP A 24 9.67 -15.53 33.60
C ASP A 24 8.72 -15.59 34.80
N GLY A 25 8.27 -14.44 35.30
CA GLY A 25 7.35 -14.28 36.40
C GLY A 25 5.92 -14.74 36.07
N ARG A 26 5.09 -14.96 37.11
CA ARG A 26 3.68 -15.30 36.95
C ARG A 26 2.85 -14.13 36.39
N ASN A 27 3.32 -12.91 36.55
CA ASN A 27 2.73 -11.67 36.00
C ASN A 27 2.79 -11.60 34.46
N GLN A 28 3.57 -12.47 33.81
CA GLN A 28 3.62 -12.64 32.35
C GLN A 28 3.01 -13.96 31.88
N LYS A 29 2.33 -14.70 32.76
CA LYS A 29 1.70 -15.97 32.43
C LYS A 29 0.18 -15.83 32.42
N TRP A 30 -0.43 -16.35 31.38
CA TRP A 30 -1.85 -16.23 31.13
C TRP A 30 -2.46 -17.58 30.82
N ILE A 31 -3.68 -17.80 31.28
CA ILE A 31 -4.49 -18.98 30.99
C ILE A 31 -5.56 -18.56 30.00
N VAL A 32 -5.62 -19.23 28.86
CA VAL A 32 -6.62 -18.95 27.83
C VAL A 32 -7.74 -19.97 27.93
N LEU A 33 -8.94 -19.49 28.20
CA LEU A 33 -10.14 -20.31 28.35
C LEU A 33 -11.11 -19.98 27.23
N LYS A 34 -11.79 -20.99 26.66
CA LYS A 34 -12.86 -20.78 25.69
C LYS A 34 -14.04 -20.11 26.39
N ASP A 35 -14.59 -19.05 25.78
CA ASP A 35 -15.71 -18.28 26.31
C ASP A 35 -16.65 -17.86 25.15
N GLY A 36 -17.74 -18.57 24.98
CA GLY A 36 -18.66 -18.38 23.84
C GLY A 36 -17.95 -18.48 22.48
N ASN A 37 -18.07 -17.44 21.67
CA ASN A 37 -17.39 -17.35 20.36
C ASN A 37 -15.95 -16.83 20.46
N GLY A 38 -15.52 -16.40 21.65
CA GLY A 38 -14.20 -15.86 21.92
C GLY A 38 -13.42 -16.65 22.96
N TYR A 39 -12.59 -15.93 23.68
CA TYR A 39 -11.71 -16.47 24.71
C TYR A 39 -11.63 -15.48 25.88
N ARG A 40 -11.54 -16.01 27.08
CA ARG A 40 -11.17 -15.28 28.29
C ARG A 40 -9.70 -15.51 28.56
N ILE A 41 -8.95 -14.43 28.83
CA ILE A 41 -7.52 -14.49 29.12
C ILE A 41 -7.33 -14.19 30.59
N VAL A 42 -7.09 -15.24 31.38
CA VAL A 42 -7.07 -15.21 32.83
C VAL A 42 -5.64 -15.07 33.36
N SER A 43 -5.42 -14.25 34.36
CA SER A 43 -4.11 -14.10 35.00
C SER A 43 -3.69 -15.37 35.74
N ALA A 44 -2.47 -15.88 35.49
CA ALA A 44 -1.94 -17.01 36.23
C ALA A 44 -1.59 -16.67 37.69
N MET A 45 -1.54 -15.39 38.05
CA MET A 45 -1.33 -14.95 39.43
C MET A 45 -2.61 -15.11 40.27
N ASN A 46 -3.76 -14.80 39.70
CA ASN A 46 -5.06 -14.90 40.33
C ASN A 46 -6.12 -15.21 39.26
N GLN A 47 -6.64 -16.43 39.27
CA GLN A 47 -7.60 -16.89 38.25
C GLN A 47 -8.99 -16.25 38.34
N ASN A 48 -9.27 -15.45 39.37
CA ASN A 48 -10.47 -14.63 39.46
C ASN A 48 -10.35 -13.31 38.69
N LEU A 49 -9.19 -13.04 38.08
CA LEU A 49 -8.89 -11.81 37.30
C LEU A 49 -8.60 -12.16 35.87
N SER A 50 -9.27 -11.45 34.94
CA SER A 50 -9.08 -11.58 33.53
C SER A 50 -8.58 -10.29 32.91
N LEU A 51 -7.91 -10.41 31.77
CA LEU A 51 -7.59 -9.28 30.91
C LEU A 51 -8.88 -8.57 30.51
N ASP A 52 -8.96 -7.27 30.76
CA ASP A 52 -10.17 -6.46 30.62
C ASP A 52 -9.89 -5.17 29.86
N MET A 53 -10.82 -4.74 29.00
CA MET A 53 -10.82 -3.39 28.44
C MET A 53 -11.30 -2.43 29.53
N TYR A 54 -10.41 -1.57 29.99
CA TYR A 54 -10.70 -0.62 31.08
C TYR A 54 -12.02 0.13 30.84
N THR A 55 -12.89 0.12 31.85
CA THR A 55 -14.26 0.65 31.80
C THR A 55 -15.22 -0.03 30.79
N GLY A 56 -14.79 -1.07 30.10
CA GLY A 56 -15.61 -1.78 29.10
C GLY A 56 -15.82 -1.04 27.78
N ASN A 57 -15.12 0.07 27.55
CA ASN A 57 -15.24 0.84 26.33
C ASN A 57 -14.30 0.30 25.23
N VAL A 58 -14.86 -0.07 24.08
CA VAL A 58 -14.11 -0.52 22.92
C VAL A 58 -13.82 0.69 22.02
N VAL A 59 -12.77 1.45 22.36
CA VAL A 59 -12.31 2.61 21.60
C VAL A 59 -10.80 2.50 21.36
N GLU A 60 -10.33 3.20 20.33
CA GLU A 60 -8.91 3.24 20.00
C GLU A 60 -8.09 3.84 21.16
N ASN A 61 -6.92 3.25 21.45
CA ASN A 61 -6.03 3.63 22.57
C ASN A 61 -6.61 3.39 23.96
N GLN A 62 -7.65 2.57 24.08
CA GLN A 62 -8.19 2.20 25.40
C GLN A 62 -7.16 1.40 26.18
N ASN A 63 -7.04 1.72 27.49
CA ASN A 63 -6.19 0.98 28.40
C ASN A 63 -6.70 -0.44 28.65
N ILE A 64 -5.79 -1.34 29.00
CA ILE A 64 -6.07 -2.74 29.39
C ILE A 64 -5.58 -2.94 30.84
N ASP A 65 -6.42 -3.55 31.64
CA ASP A 65 -6.09 -3.94 33.00
C ASP A 65 -6.38 -5.42 33.26
N ILE A 66 -6.18 -5.90 34.49
CA ILE A 66 -6.78 -7.14 34.96
C ILE A 66 -7.95 -6.78 35.90
N TYR A 67 -9.11 -7.32 35.60
CA TYR A 67 -10.31 -7.04 36.37
C TYR A 67 -11.02 -8.33 36.83
N GLN A 68 -11.81 -8.22 37.89
CA GLN A 68 -12.60 -9.35 38.41
C GLN A 68 -13.44 -9.96 37.27
N ASN A 69 -13.41 -11.31 37.19
CA ASN A 69 -14.16 -12.04 36.18
C ASN A 69 -15.63 -11.64 36.17
N ASN A 70 -16.14 -11.29 35.01
CA ASN A 70 -17.53 -10.95 34.78
C ASN A 70 -17.98 -11.44 33.39
N ASP A 71 -19.27 -11.44 33.12
CA ASP A 71 -19.83 -11.88 31.85
C ASP A 71 -20.03 -10.72 30.85
N ARG A 72 -19.27 -9.62 30.99
CA ARG A 72 -19.31 -8.48 30.09
C ARG A 72 -18.32 -8.68 28.94
N GLY A 73 -18.69 -8.16 27.77
CA GLY A 73 -17.89 -8.30 26.54
C GLY A 73 -16.45 -7.74 26.62
N ALA A 74 -16.16 -6.88 27.60
CA ALA A 74 -14.82 -6.32 27.84
C ALA A 74 -13.73 -7.37 28.13
N GLN A 75 -14.11 -8.58 28.54
CA GLN A 75 -13.20 -9.70 28.83
C GLN A 75 -13.26 -10.81 27.78
N ASN A 76 -14.01 -10.63 26.71
CA ASN A 76 -14.11 -11.59 25.63
C ASN A 76 -13.20 -11.18 24.45
N TRP A 77 -12.19 -11.98 24.21
CA TRP A 77 -11.12 -11.72 23.24
C TRP A 77 -11.22 -12.64 22.03
N CYS A 78 -10.84 -12.15 20.89
CA CYS A 78 -10.73 -12.95 19.67
C CYS A 78 -9.26 -13.08 19.26
N PHE A 79 -8.80 -14.31 19.03
CA PHE A 79 -7.51 -14.55 18.40
C PHE A 79 -7.69 -14.57 16.89
N ILE A 80 -7.00 -13.67 16.20
CA ILE A 80 -6.89 -13.68 14.76
C ILE A 80 -5.50 -14.14 14.37
N THR A 81 -5.39 -14.94 13.33
CA THR A 81 -4.07 -15.23 12.73
C THR A 81 -3.57 -13.96 12.06
N TRP A 82 -2.45 -13.45 12.54
CA TRP A 82 -1.75 -12.34 11.90
C TRP A 82 -0.57 -12.88 11.10
N SER A 83 -0.52 -12.54 9.84
CA SER A 83 0.66 -12.74 8.99
C SER A 83 1.38 -11.40 8.84
N PRO A 84 2.72 -11.36 8.89
CA PRO A 84 3.46 -10.16 8.49
C PRO A 84 3.07 -9.63 7.11
N LEU A 85 2.54 -10.49 6.25
CA LEU A 85 2.04 -10.13 4.93
C LEU A 85 0.71 -9.35 4.98
N ASP A 86 -0.06 -9.47 6.06
CA ASP A 86 -1.35 -8.75 6.23
C ASP A 86 -1.14 -7.24 6.44
N SER A 87 0.08 -6.85 6.83
CA SER A 87 0.49 -5.43 6.94
C SER A 87 0.96 -4.85 5.60
N LEU A 88 1.16 -5.68 4.59
CA LEU A 88 1.66 -5.25 3.28
C LEU A 88 0.52 -4.83 2.34
N THR A 89 0.82 -3.88 1.48
CA THR A 89 -0.14 -3.28 0.56
C THR A 89 -0.18 -4.03 -0.76
N LYS A 90 -1.25 -4.77 -1.04
CA LYS A 90 -1.41 -5.50 -2.30
C LYS A 90 -1.46 -4.55 -3.50
N ILE A 91 -0.80 -4.93 -4.60
CA ILE A 91 -0.87 -4.24 -5.89
C ILE A 91 -2.15 -4.62 -6.63
N MET A 92 -2.51 -5.91 -6.59
CA MET A 92 -3.77 -6.42 -7.13
C MET A 92 -4.92 -6.17 -6.16
N GLY A 93 -6.11 -5.91 -6.69
CA GLY A 93 -7.33 -5.78 -5.91
C GLY A 93 -8.27 -4.71 -6.42
N LYS A 94 -9.32 -4.47 -5.63
CA LYS A 94 -10.30 -3.41 -5.93
C LYS A 94 -9.66 -2.04 -5.67
N THR A 95 -9.77 -1.15 -6.65
CA THR A 95 -9.41 0.26 -6.51
C THR A 95 -10.22 0.92 -5.38
N THR A 96 -9.56 1.66 -4.51
CA THR A 96 -10.16 2.40 -3.39
C THR A 96 -10.18 3.90 -3.61
N THR A 97 -9.44 4.40 -4.60
CA THR A 97 -9.46 5.82 -5.00
C THR A 97 -10.55 6.10 -6.05
N SER A 98 -10.88 7.36 -6.21
CA SER A 98 -11.72 7.86 -7.31
C SER A 98 -10.91 8.74 -8.27
N VAL A 99 -11.45 8.95 -9.47
CA VAL A 99 -10.86 9.90 -10.44
C VAL A 99 -10.78 11.30 -9.83
N ASP A 100 -11.76 11.70 -9.05
CA ASP A 100 -11.76 13.01 -8.38
C ASP A 100 -10.63 13.13 -7.34
N GLN A 101 -10.34 12.07 -6.58
CA GLN A 101 -9.20 12.06 -5.65
C GLN A 101 -7.86 12.16 -6.40
N MET A 102 -7.70 11.41 -7.50
CA MET A 102 -6.50 11.52 -8.33
C MET A 102 -6.29 12.94 -8.87
N VAL A 103 -7.37 13.58 -9.34
CA VAL A 103 -7.34 14.97 -9.82
C VAL A 103 -6.98 15.93 -8.69
N ARG A 104 -7.61 15.82 -7.53
CA ARG A 104 -7.28 16.66 -6.36
C ARG A 104 -5.83 16.46 -5.92
N TYR A 105 -5.35 15.21 -5.92
CA TYR A 105 -3.96 14.91 -5.58
C TYR A 105 -2.99 15.60 -6.53
N TYR A 106 -3.16 15.43 -7.83
CA TYR A 106 -2.33 16.10 -8.84
C TYR A 106 -2.34 17.62 -8.63
N ASN A 107 -3.54 18.22 -8.52
CA ASN A 107 -3.71 19.64 -8.37
C ASN A 107 -3.15 20.20 -7.05
N SER A 108 -3.07 19.40 -6.00
CA SER A 108 -2.47 19.83 -4.74
C SER A 108 -0.96 20.05 -4.82
N VAL A 109 -0.29 19.39 -5.77
CA VAL A 109 1.16 19.52 -6.00
C VAL A 109 1.46 20.45 -7.17
N ARG A 110 0.63 20.41 -8.22
CA ARG A 110 0.80 21.19 -9.45
C ARG A 110 -0.17 22.34 -9.50
N LYS A 111 0.25 23.53 -9.06
CA LYS A 111 -0.58 24.76 -9.10
C LYS A 111 -0.67 25.42 -10.48
N ASP A 112 0.24 25.04 -11.38
CA ASP A 112 0.35 25.55 -12.77
C ASP A 112 0.04 24.47 -13.82
N TYR A 113 -0.81 23.57 -13.48
CA TYR A 113 -0.99 22.21 -13.98
C TYR A 113 -1.25 22.07 -15.45
N ASP A 114 -1.99 22.99 -16.01
CA ASP A 114 -2.38 22.95 -17.43
C ASP A 114 -1.29 23.44 -18.38
N THR A 115 -0.14 23.83 -17.84
CA THR A 115 0.82 24.60 -18.62
C THR A 115 1.87 23.78 -19.34
N TYR A 116 2.08 22.51 -18.89
CA TYR A 116 3.20 21.70 -19.43
C TYR A 116 2.75 20.71 -20.49
N SER A 117 1.94 19.74 -20.12
CA SER A 117 1.70 18.56 -20.93
C SER A 117 0.35 18.56 -21.63
N PHE A 118 -0.61 19.40 -21.18
CA PHE A 118 -1.97 19.39 -21.69
C PHE A 118 -2.31 20.56 -22.61
N LYS A 119 -1.63 21.72 -22.54
CA LYS A 119 -1.91 22.91 -23.35
C LYS A 119 -0.84 23.14 -24.42
N ASP A 120 -1.29 23.52 -25.62
CA ASP A 120 -0.44 24.02 -26.68
C ASP A 120 0.27 25.32 -26.27
N GLY A 121 1.41 25.60 -26.87
CA GLY A 121 2.20 26.79 -26.57
C GLY A 121 2.91 26.80 -25.21
N LYS A 122 2.87 25.69 -24.46
CA LYS A 122 3.58 25.49 -23.21
C LYS A 122 4.76 24.51 -23.40
N GLN A 123 5.51 24.27 -22.34
CA GLN A 123 6.80 23.54 -22.39
C GLN A 123 6.76 22.25 -23.24
N TYR A 124 5.68 21.47 -23.14
CA TYR A 124 5.53 20.21 -23.88
C TYR A 124 4.45 20.26 -24.96
N ASN A 125 3.98 21.46 -25.32
CA ASN A 125 3.12 21.73 -26.43
C ASN A 125 1.90 20.80 -26.54
N GLY A 126 1.20 20.59 -25.43
CA GLY A 126 -0.02 19.77 -25.35
C GLY A 126 0.17 18.31 -25.74
N VAL A 127 1.37 17.75 -25.53
CA VAL A 127 1.70 16.39 -25.96
C VAL A 127 0.72 15.34 -25.43
N LEU A 128 0.24 15.44 -24.19
CA LEU A 128 -0.72 14.49 -23.64
C LEU A 128 -2.12 14.67 -24.21
N SER A 129 -2.51 15.91 -24.54
CA SER A 129 -3.77 16.17 -25.26
C SER A 129 -3.74 15.55 -26.65
N LYS A 130 -2.62 15.70 -27.37
CA LYS A 130 -2.40 15.07 -28.69
C LYS A 130 -2.36 13.55 -28.59
N GLY A 131 -1.91 13.02 -27.46
CA GLY A 131 -1.91 11.59 -27.16
C GLY A 131 -3.23 11.04 -26.60
N GLY A 132 -4.30 11.85 -26.52
CA GLY A 132 -5.64 11.39 -26.15
C GLY A 132 -6.05 11.63 -24.69
N ALA A 133 -5.34 12.50 -23.94
CA ALA A 133 -5.76 12.97 -22.62
C ALA A 133 -5.71 14.49 -22.58
N LYS A 134 -6.86 15.16 -22.75
CA LYS A 134 -6.96 16.63 -22.88
C LYS A 134 -6.65 17.39 -21.59
N ASN A 135 -6.77 16.72 -20.45
CA ASN A 135 -6.56 17.28 -19.13
C ASN A 135 -6.27 16.18 -18.12
N ILE A 136 -5.95 16.56 -16.88
CA ILE A 136 -5.65 15.62 -15.80
C ILE A 136 -6.83 14.68 -15.47
N ARG A 137 -8.07 15.11 -15.64
CA ARG A 137 -9.26 14.28 -15.39
C ARG A 137 -9.34 13.12 -16.40
N GLU A 138 -9.18 13.41 -17.69
CA GLU A 138 -9.14 12.36 -18.71
C GLU A 138 -7.94 11.43 -18.53
N PHE A 139 -6.79 11.96 -18.16
CA PHE A 139 -5.60 11.16 -17.83
C PHE A 139 -5.87 10.21 -16.64
N ALA A 140 -6.43 10.71 -15.55
CA ALA A 140 -6.81 9.91 -14.37
C ALA A 140 -7.90 8.88 -14.69
N GLN A 141 -8.86 9.23 -15.54
CA GLN A 141 -9.90 8.32 -16.01
C GLN A 141 -9.31 7.13 -16.76
N ILE A 142 -8.34 7.36 -17.64
CA ILE A 142 -7.64 6.29 -18.37
C ILE A 142 -6.91 5.36 -17.38
N PHE A 143 -6.25 5.88 -16.35
CA PHE A 143 -5.64 5.06 -15.29
C PHE A 143 -6.67 4.20 -14.58
N TYR A 144 -7.79 4.79 -14.21
CA TYR A 144 -8.86 4.08 -13.51
C TYR A 144 -9.39 2.90 -14.35
N GLU A 145 -9.70 3.14 -15.62
CA GLU A 145 -10.23 2.14 -16.55
C GLU A 145 -9.23 1.00 -16.83
N GLU A 146 -8.01 1.34 -17.19
CA GLU A 146 -6.99 0.33 -17.52
C GLU A 146 -6.58 -0.49 -16.29
N ALA A 147 -6.47 0.13 -15.13
CA ALA A 147 -6.15 -0.55 -13.89
C ALA A 147 -7.28 -1.50 -13.48
N GLN A 148 -8.55 -1.04 -13.54
CA GLN A 148 -9.72 -1.86 -13.23
C GLN A 148 -9.82 -3.07 -14.17
N ALA A 149 -9.57 -2.89 -15.47
CA ALA A 149 -9.61 -3.97 -16.46
C ALA A 149 -8.61 -5.09 -16.13
N GLU A 150 -7.42 -4.74 -15.67
CA GLU A 150 -6.37 -5.71 -15.35
C GLU A 150 -6.38 -6.18 -13.88
N GLY A 151 -7.28 -5.64 -13.04
CA GLY A 151 -7.37 -5.96 -11.62
C GLY A 151 -6.25 -5.36 -10.78
N ILE A 152 -5.59 -4.31 -11.26
CA ILE A 152 -4.60 -3.50 -10.54
C ILE A 152 -5.33 -2.39 -9.78
N ARG A 153 -4.88 -2.08 -8.58
CA ARG A 153 -5.38 -0.92 -7.82
C ARG A 153 -4.89 0.37 -8.49
N ALA A 154 -5.83 1.21 -8.95
CA ALA A 154 -5.52 2.40 -9.73
C ALA A 154 -4.66 3.41 -8.94
N GLU A 155 -4.84 3.51 -7.62
CA GLU A 155 -4.02 4.33 -6.75
C GLU A 155 -2.54 3.94 -6.79
N VAL A 156 -2.22 2.66 -6.96
CA VAL A 156 -0.82 2.20 -7.08
C VAL A 156 -0.20 2.67 -8.39
N ALA A 157 -0.87 2.41 -9.51
CA ALA A 157 -0.35 2.78 -10.82
C ALA A 157 -0.26 4.30 -11.01
N PHE A 158 -1.27 5.04 -10.59
CA PHE A 158 -1.29 6.51 -10.69
C PHE A 158 -0.24 7.16 -9.80
N ALA A 159 -0.13 6.73 -8.52
CA ALA A 159 0.90 7.23 -7.61
C ALA A 159 2.32 6.94 -8.13
N GLN A 160 2.54 5.76 -8.71
CA GLN A 160 3.81 5.42 -9.35
C GLN A 160 4.14 6.40 -10.48
N THR A 161 3.19 6.68 -11.37
CA THR A 161 3.38 7.69 -12.43
C THR A 161 3.72 9.06 -11.87
N MET A 162 3.03 9.51 -10.80
CA MET A 162 3.33 10.81 -10.19
C MET A 162 4.77 10.84 -9.65
N LYS A 163 5.22 9.75 -9.05
CA LYS A 163 6.60 9.60 -8.58
C LYS A 163 7.61 9.61 -9.74
N GLU A 164 7.42 8.75 -10.74
CA GLU A 164 8.39 8.54 -11.84
C GLU A 164 8.51 9.76 -12.76
N THR A 165 7.44 10.51 -12.95
CA THR A 165 7.41 11.69 -13.85
C THR A 165 7.53 13.02 -13.11
N GLY A 166 7.60 13.02 -11.78
CA GLY A 166 7.53 14.24 -10.98
C GLY A 166 6.22 15.00 -11.23
N PHE A 167 5.08 14.32 -11.12
CA PHE A 167 3.75 14.87 -11.41
C PHE A 167 3.65 15.43 -12.85
N LEU A 168 4.01 14.61 -13.83
CA LEU A 168 4.01 14.94 -15.27
C LEU A 168 4.91 16.12 -15.66
N LYS A 169 5.87 16.45 -14.78
CA LYS A 169 6.88 17.47 -15.06
C LYS A 169 7.99 16.92 -16.00
N PHE A 170 8.17 15.62 -15.95
CA PHE A 170 9.25 14.93 -16.66
C PHE A 170 10.63 15.53 -16.29
N GLY A 171 11.61 15.52 -17.18
CA GLY A 171 12.94 16.08 -16.90
C GLY A 171 14.04 15.03 -16.82
N GLY A 172 13.69 13.74 -16.81
CA GLY A 172 14.61 12.62 -16.90
C GLY A 172 14.90 12.18 -18.34
N GLN A 173 15.33 10.93 -18.48
CA GLN A 173 15.63 10.29 -19.77
C GLN A 173 14.38 10.09 -20.64
N VAL A 174 13.25 9.76 -20.02
CA VAL A 174 11.97 9.59 -20.71
C VAL A 174 11.37 10.96 -21.05
N LYS A 175 10.99 11.15 -22.30
CA LYS A 175 10.37 12.37 -22.81
C LYS A 175 8.86 12.25 -22.84
N PRO A 176 8.11 13.34 -22.68
CA PRO A 176 6.64 13.32 -22.66
C PRO A 176 5.99 12.67 -23.90
N ASN A 177 6.58 12.86 -25.08
CA ASN A 177 6.11 12.30 -26.36
C ASN A 177 6.32 10.79 -26.52
N GLN A 178 7.00 10.15 -25.57
CA GLN A 178 7.11 8.69 -25.52
C GLN A 178 5.88 8.03 -24.88
N TYR A 179 5.04 8.81 -24.21
CA TYR A 179 3.90 8.32 -23.41
C TYR A 179 4.28 7.18 -22.43
N ASN A 180 5.51 7.22 -21.93
CA ASN A 180 6.06 6.26 -20.99
C ASN A 180 6.04 6.87 -19.59
N PHE A 181 5.06 6.46 -18.78
CA PHE A 181 4.78 7.10 -17.51
C PHE A 181 5.46 6.42 -16.29
N ALA A 182 6.21 5.36 -16.56
CA ALA A 182 6.86 4.57 -15.50
C ALA A 182 8.31 4.20 -15.82
N GLY A 183 8.91 4.85 -16.80
CA GLY A 183 10.32 4.61 -17.16
C GLY A 183 10.57 3.22 -17.73
N LEU A 184 9.59 2.57 -18.36
CA LEU A 184 9.75 1.24 -18.92
C LEU A 184 10.89 1.20 -19.93
N GLY A 185 11.90 0.34 -19.67
CA GLY A 185 13.06 0.16 -20.54
C GLY A 185 14.10 1.28 -20.49
N ALA A 186 13.93 2.30 -19.67
CA ALA A 186 14.98 3.28 -19.43
C ALA A 186 16.09 2.66 -18.56
N LEU A 187 17.33 2.72 -19.03
CA LEU A 187 18.49 2.19 -18.34
C LEU A 187 19.45 3.32 -17.92
N THR A 188 20.17 3.10 -16.83
CA THR A 188 21.23 4.00 -16.31
C THR A 188 22.42 4.15 -17.25
N GLY A 189 22.26 4.07 -18.54
CA GLY A 189 23.33 4.19 -19.54
C GLY A 189 22.94 5.05 -20.73
N GLY A 190 21.78 5.75 -20.68
CA GLY A 190 21.35 6.67 -21.73
C GLY A 190 20.29 6.15 -22.68
N GLU A 191 19.77 4.94 -22.48
CA GLU A 191 18.64 4.46 -23.27
C GLU A 191 17.34 5.18 -22.85
N SER A 192 16.65 5.76 -23.83
CA SER A 192 15.49 6.63 -23.60
C SER A 192 14.22 5.90 -23.17
N GLY A 193 14.27 4.57 -22.99
CA GLY A 193 13.09 3.76 -22.65
C GLY A 193 12.14 3.53 -23.83
N ALA A 194 11.08 2.76 -23.55
CA ALA A 194 10.06 2.44 -24.54
C ALA A 194 9.25 3.69 -24.94
N SER A 195 8.72 3.67 -26.17
CA SER A 195 7.78 4.68 -26.67
C SER A 195 6.47 4.00 -27.07
N PHE A 196 5.35 4.66 -26.76
CA PHE A 196 4.01 4.17 -27.04
C PHE A 196 3.29 5.11 -28.00
N LYS A 197 2.27 4.61 -28.70
CA LYS A 197 1.56 5.39 -29.73
C LYS A 197 0.70 6.53 -29.18
N ASP A 198 0.18 6.34 -27.95
CA ASP A 198 -0.72 7.27 -27.29
C ASP A 198 -0.68 7.10 -25.75
N VAL A 199 -1.36 8.00 -25.03
CA VAL A 199 -1.45 8.00 -23.57
C VAL A 199 -2.04 6.70 -23.04
N ARG A 200 -3.13 6.21 -23.60
CA ARG A 200 -3.79 4.98 -23.13
C ARG A 200 -2.87 3.77 -23.28
N THR A 201 -2.19 3.66 -24.39
CA THR A 201 -1.26 2.54 -24.63
C THR A 201 -0.10 2.55 -23.62
N GLY A 202 0.45 3.73 -23.33
CA GLY A 202 1.53 3.86 -22.35
C GLY A 202 1.08 3.54 -20.92
N ILE A 203 -0.12 3.99 -20.52
CA ILE A 203 -0.72 3.66 -19.23
C ILE A 203 -0.99 2.14 -19.15
N ARG A 204 -1.58 1.54 -20.19
CA ARG A 204 -1.80 0.09 -20.26
C ARG A 204 -0.50 -0.69 -20.10
N ALA A 205 0.57 -0.29 -20.77
CA ALA A 205 1.88 -0.94 -20.66
C ALA A 205 2.40 -0.94 -19.22
N GLN A 206 2.31 0.18 -18.51
CA GLN A 206 2.68 0.27 -17.12
C GLN A 206 1.84 -0.68 -16.22
N ILE A 207 0.53 -0.69 -16.42
CA ILE A 207 -0.40 -1.52 -15.65
C ILE A 207 -0.12 -3.00 -15.91
N GLN A 208 0.14 -3.39 -17.17
CA GLN A 208 0.51 -4.76 -17.52
C GLN A 208 1.86 -5.16 -16.89
N HIS A 209 2.82 -4.24 -16.84
CA HIS A 209 4.10 -4.48 -16.18
C HIS A 209 3.94 -4.66 -14.68
N LEU A 210 3.12 -3.84 -14.00
CA LEU A 210 2.76 -4.04 -12.60
C LEU A 210 2.07 -5.39 -12.38
N LYS A 211 1.18 -5.81 -13.29
CA LYS A 211 0.53 -7.12 -13.23
C LYS A 211 1.52 -8.27 -13.39
N ALA A 212 2.55 -8.11 -14.22
CA ALA A 212 3.60 -9.13 -14.35
C ALA A 212 4.35 -9.34 -13.03
N TYR A 213 4.63 -8.27 -12.29
CA TYR A 213 5.20 -8.38 -10.93
C TYR A 213 4.22 -8.93 -9.91
N ALA A 214 2.96 -8.51 -9.97
CA ALA A 214 1.99 -8.76 -8.91
C ALA A 214 1.26 -10.10 -9.03
N SER A 215 1.22 -10.73 -10.23
CA SER A 215 0.31 -11.86 -10.47
C SER A 215 0.80 -12.81 -11.56
N LEU A 216 0.35 -14.07 -11.44
CA LEU A 216 0.47 -15.08 -12.50
C LEU A 216 -0.74 -15.07 -13.46
N ASN A 217 -1.81 -14.32 -13.13
CA ASN A 217 -3.01 -14.26 -13.94
C ASN A 217 -2.70 -13.74 -15.35
N PRO A 218 -3.41 -14.23 -16.38
CA PRO A 218 -3.27 -13.73 -17.75
C PRO A 218 -3.70 -12.26 -17.84
N LEU A 219 -3.22 -11.56 -18.86
CA LEU A 219 -3.72 -10.24 -19.22
C LEU A 219 -5.15 -10.33 -19.73
N VAL A 220 -5.96 -9.31 -19.45
CA VAL A 220 -7.31 -9.15 -19.99
C VAL A 220 -7.27 -8.47 -21.36
N ASN A 221 -6.46 -7.42 -21.47
CA ASN A 221 -6.26 -6.70 -22.72
C ASN A 221 -5.05 -7.24 -23.50
N PRO A 222 -5.00 -7.06 -24.85
CA PRO A 222 -3.81 -7.38 -25.62
C PRO A 222 -2.56 -6.77 -25.02
N CYS A 223 -1.48 -7.55 -24.99
CA CYS A 223 -0.20 -7.12 -24.42
C CYS A 223 0.39 -5.97 -25.25
N VAL A 224 0.66 -4.85 -24.60
CA VAL A 224 1.35 -3.70 -25.17
C VAL A 224 2.65 -3.36 -24.44
N ASP A 225 2.91 -4.02 -23.31
CA ASP A 225 4.15 -3.89 -22.57
C ASP A 225 5.25 -4.74 -23.22
N PRO A 226 6.29 -4.11 -23.82
CA PRO A 226 7.37 -4.86 -24.48
C PRO A 226 8.26 -5.63 -23.48
N ARG A 227 8.11 -5.35 -22.19
CA ARG A 227 8.90 -5.95 -21.11
C ARG A 227 8.11 -6.95 -20.25
N PHE A 228 6.85 -7.20 -20.57
CA PHE A 228 5.98 -8.08 -19.78
C PHE A 228 6.62 -9.46 -19.53
N ASN A 229 7.17 -10.07 -20.57
CA ASN A 229 7.81 -11.39 -20.50
C ASN A 229 9.24 -11.37 -19.92
N LEU A 230 9.80 -10.18 -19.66
CA LEU A 230 11.10 -10.03 -19.03
C LEU A 230 11.01 -10.05 -17.48
N VAL A 231 9.81 -9.90 -16.93
CA VAL A 231 9.59 -10.09 -15.50
C VAL A 231 9.62 -11.58 -15.17
N SER A 232 10.72 -12.01 -14.54
CA SER A 232 10.94 -13.42 -14.22
C SER A 232 11.50 -13.59 -12.79
N PRO A 233 10.87 -14.43 -11.95
CA PRO A 233 9.55 -15.03 -12.18
C PRO A 233 8.42 -13.97 -12.11
N ARG A 234 7.34 -14.22 -12.84
CA ARG A 234 6.09 -13.44 -12.68
C ARG A 234 5.51 -13.66 -11.28
N GLY A 235 4.76 -12.68 -10.78
CA GLY A 235 4.19 -12.74 -9.43
C GLY A 235 5.22 -12.56 -8.31
N SER A 236 6.44 -12.12 -8.64
CA SER A 236 7.55 -11.98 -7.68
C SER A 236 7.41 -10.81 -6.71
N ALA A 237 6.54 -9.82 -6.99
CA ALA A 237 6.29 -8.67 -6.14
C ALA A 237 4.78 -8.39 -6.05
N GLN A 238 4.09 -9.12 -5.18
CA GLN A 238 2.63 -9.01 -5.01
C GLN A 238 2.20 -7.77 -4.21
N TYR A 239 3.14 -7.15 -3.50
CA TYR A 239 2.91 -6.03 -2.60
C TYR A 239 3.72 -4.81 -3.06
N VAL A 240 3.19 -3.62 -2.78
CA VAL A 240 3.84 -2.35 -3.14
C VAL A 240 5.25 -2.25 -2.54
N GLU A 241 5.42 -2.69 -1.29
CA GLU A 241 6.70 -2.73 -0.59
C GLU A 241 7.74 -3.57 -1.34
N TRP A 242 7.31 -4.65 -1.98
CA TRP A 242 8.18 -5.56 -2.73
C TRP A 242 8.53 -5.11 -4.14
N LEU A 243 8.01 -3.95 -4.58
CA LEU A 243 8.51 -3.31 -5.81
C LEU A 243 9.94 -2.77 -5.63
N GLY A 244 10.39 -2.55 -4.39
CA GLY A 244 11.81 -2.39 -4.07
C GLY A 244 12.53 -3.72 -4.00
N GLN A 245 13.59 -3.92 -4.80
CA GLN A 245 14.34 -5.18 -4.82
C GLN A 245 15.00 -5.51 -3.49
N LYS A 246 15.39 -4.49 -2.72
CA LYS A 246 16.04 -4.67 -1.41
C LYS A 246 15.07 -5.13 -0.32
N GLU A 247 13.82 -4.75 -0.42
CA GLU A 247 12.76 -5.10 0.53
C GLU A 247 12.01 -6.37 0.14
N ASN A 248 12.14 -6.82 -1.10
CA ASN A 248 11.53 -8.05 -1.58
C ASN A 248 12.31 -9.26 -1.06
N PRO A 249 11.66 -10.25 -0.43
CA PRO A 249 12.32 -11.44 0.10
C PRO A 249 13.14 -12.24 -0.92
N ASN A 250 12.76 -12.15 -2.21
CA ASN A 250 13.43 -12.84 -3.30
C ASN A 250 14.39 -11.94 -4.10
N GLY A 251 14.62 -10.70 -3.65
CA GLY A 251 15.47 -9.74 -4.33
C GLY A 251 14.97 -9.33 -5.73
N LYS A 252 13.67 -9.51 -5.99
CA LYS A 252 13.03 -9.16 -7.26
C LYS A 252 12.13 -7.94 -7.06
N GLY A 253 12.00 -7.11 -8.09
CA GLY A 253 11.14 -5.92 -7.97
C GLY A 253 11.40 -4.94 -9.11
N TRP A 254 10.65 -3.87 -9.09
CA TRP A 254 10.68 -2.80 -10.09
C TRP A 254 11.98 -1.99 -10.05
N ALA A 255 12.41 -1.60 -8.84
CA ALA A 255 13.53 -0.69 -8.67
C ALA A 255 14.60 -1.22 -7.71
N THR A 256 15.85 -0.88 -7.98
CA THR A 256 17.02 -1.22 -7.16
C THR A 256 17.26 -0.24 -6.00
N SER A 257 16.64 0.94 -6.04
CA SER A 257 16.75 1.94 -5.00
C SER A 257 16.15 1.45 -3.69
N GLU A 258 16.84 1.75 -2.60
CA GLU A 258 16.38 1.40 -1.25
C GLU A 258 15.06 2.08 -0.92
N LYS A 259 14.18 1.36 -0.24
CA LYS A 259 12.86 1.82 0.20
C LYS A 259 11.95 2.34 -0.92
N TYR A 260 12.15 1.85 -2.15
CA TYR A 260 11.34 2.29 -3.29
C TYR A 260 9.84 2.08 -3.04
N GLY A 261 9.44 0.88 -2.62
CA GLY A 261 8.05 0.55 -2.34
C GLY A 261 7.46 1.39 -1.20
N TYR A 262 8.22 1.60 -0.12
CA TYR A 262 7.80 2.46 0.98
C TYR A 262 7.63 3.92 0.55
N SER A 263 8.56 4.43 -0.25
CA SER A 263 8.42 5.77 -0.83
C SER A 263 7.18 5.88 -1.73
N LEU A 264 6.83 4.80 -2.46
CA LEU A 264 5.60 4.77 -3.25
C LEU A 264 4.35 4.76 -2.37
N LEU A 265 4.38 4.10 -1.21
CA LEU A 265 3.29 4.14 -0.23
C LEU A 265 3.00 5.56 0.28
N ASP A 266 4.02 6.39 0.47
CA ASP A 266 3.81 7.80 0.87
C ASP A 266 2.99 8.56 -0.19
N TYR A 267 3.25 8.31 -1.47
CA TYR A 267 2.45 8.87 -2.58
C TYR A 267 1.02 8.34 -2.57
N ILE A 268 0.83 7.03 -2.37
CA ILE A 268 -0.49 6.39 -2.30
C ILE A 268 -1.30 6.94 -1.12
N ASN A 269 -0.72 6.99 0.07
CA ASN A 269 -1.38 7.49 1.27
C ASN A 269 -1.76 8.97 1.13
N THR A 270 -0.88 9.78 0.53
CA THR A 270 -1.18 11.18 0.24
C THR A 270 -2.33 11.32 -0.77
N LEU A 271 -2.38 10.46 -1.80
CA LEU A 271 -3.48 10.42 -2.77
C LEU A 271 -4.80 10.08 -2.06
N LEU A 272 -4.81 9.02 -1.25
CA LEU A 272 -6.01 8.54 -0.56
C LEU A 272 -6.54 9.54 0.50
N SER A 273 -5.70 10.44 0.99
CA SER A 273 -6.09 11.51 1.93
C SER A 273 -6.78 12.72 1.25
N LYS A 274 -6.88 12.76 -0.07
CA LYS A 274 -7.50 13.87 -0.85
C LYS A 274 -8.96 13.58 -1.15
#